data_bb12481f1842e67b10d5a5eba2b6ab21
#
_entry.id   bb12481f1842e67b10d5a5eba2b6ab21
#
_cell.length_a   1.000
_cell.length_b   1.000
_cell.length_c   1.000
_cell.angle_alpha   90.00
_cell.angle_beta   90.00
_cell.angle_gamma   90.00
#
_symmetry.space_group_name_H-M   'P 1'
#
loop_
_entity.id
_entity.type
_entity.pdbx_description
1 polymer ?
#
loop_
_entity_poly.entity_id
_entity_poly.type
_entity_poly.pdbx_seq_one_letter_code
_entity_poly.pdbx_strand_id
1 'polypeptide(L)'
;LPDELHGQFDYLLEYICFCAVSPSRRFEYDRVAWQLLRSGGMLLGLFFPLDKPLAEGGPPWGVTISELHQLFSLHWHLDREETPVDSIDPRRGREVLQYWRKP
;
A
#
# COMPACT_ATOMS: atom_id res chain seq x y z
N LEU A 1 3.60 18.05 2.49
CA LEU A 1 4.69 17.40 3.24
C LEU A 1 5.87 18.36 3.33
N PRO A 2 6.41 18.63 4.54
CA PRO A 2 7.57 19.52 4.70
C PRO A 2 8.78 19.04 3.89
N ASP A 3 9.51 19.97 3.28
CA ASP A 3 10.64 19.64 2.40
C ASP A 3 11.73 18.84 3.12
N GLU A 4 11.96 19.12 4.41
CA GLU A 4 12.99 18.43 5.18
C GLU A 4 12.70 16.93 5.38
N LEU A 5 11.47 16.48 5.13
CA LEU A 5 11.12 15.06 5.23
C LEU A 5 11.25 14.32 3.89
N HIS A 6 11.45 15.06 2.78
CA HIS A 6 11.53 14.43 1.46
C HIS A 6 12.79 13.60 1.33
N GLY A 7 12.64 12.34 0.91
CA GLY A 7 13.76 11.45 0.63
C GLY A 7 14.57 11.04 1.84
N GLN A 8 14.00 11.12 3.04
CA GLN A 8 14.74 10.85 4.27
C GLN A 8 14.64 9.41 4.74
N PHE A 9 13.75 8.62 4.16
CA PHE A 9 13.46 7.29 4.68
C PHE A 9 13.87 6.21 3.68
N ASP A 10 14.45 5.13 4.20
CA ASP A 10 14.82 3.95 3.42
C ASP A 10 13.63 3.01 3.21
N TYR A 11 12.77 2.92 4.21
CA TYR A 11 11.61 2.03 4.21
C TYR A 11 10.39 2.71 4.80
N LEU A 12 9.23 2.39 4.24
CA LEU A 12 7.93 2.69 4.85
C LEU A 12 7.22 1.36 5.07
N LEU A 13 6.69 1.18 6.27
CA LEU A 13 5.88 0.01 6.60
C LEU A 13 4.41 0.38 6.54
N GLU A 14 3.66 -0.34 5.71
CA GLU A 14 2.21 -0.17 5.56
C GLU A 14 1.50 -1.36 6.21
N TYR A 15 0.74 -1.08 7.26
CA TYR A 15 -0.08 -2.09 7.93
C TYR A 15 -1.37 -1.46 8.41
N ILE A 16 -2.48 -1.82 7.76
CA ILE A 16 -3.83 -1.35 8.11
C ILE A 16 -4.01 0.18 8.02
N CYS A 17 -3.09 0.88 7.39
CA CYS A 17 -3.20 2.33 7.20
C CYS A 17 -3.91 2.67 5.89
N PHE A 18 -3.53 2.00 4.80
CA PHE A 18 -4.09 2.23 3.47
C PHE A 18 -5.61 2.01 3.47
N CYS A 19 -6.09 0.98 4.14
CA CYS A 19 -7.53 0.69 4.19
C CYS A 19 -8.34 1.73 4.96
N ALA A 20 -7.69 2.60 5.74
CA ALA A 20 -8.35 3.70 6.43
C ALA A 20 -8.46 4.95 5.54
N VAL A 21 -7.76 4.98 4.41
CA VAL A 21 -7.76 6.10 3.47
C VAL A 21 -8.88 5.91 2.46
N SER A 22 -9.74 6.94 2.32
CA SER A 22 -10.81 6.92 1.32
C SER A 22 -10.23 6.66 -0.07
N PRO A 23 -10.92 5.86 -0.93
CA PRO A 23 -10.45 5.61 -2.28
C PRO A 23 -10.14 6.87 -3.09
N SER A 24 -10.86 7.96 -2.84
CA SER A 24 -10.64 9.24 -3.53
C SER A 24 -9.31 9.89 -3.15
N ARG A 25 -8.64 9.41 -2.10
CA ARG A 25 -7.37 9.96 -1.62
C ARG A 25 -6.19 9.01 -1.80
N ARG A 26 -6.36 7.93 -2.54
CA ARG A 26 -5.28 6.96 -2.75
C ARG A 26 -4.11 7.53 -3.52
N PHE A 27 -4.35 8.43 -4.47
CA PHE A 27 -3.26 9.10 -5.18
C PHE A 27 -2.45 10.00 -4.25
N GLU A 28 -3.10 10.63 -3.29
CA GLU A 28 -2.43 11.43 -2.29
C GLU A 28 -1.55 10.56 -1.37
N TYR A 29 -2.04 9.41 -0.97
CA TYR A 29 -1.27 8.42 -0.22
C TYR A 29 -0.02 8.01 -1.00
N ASP A 30 -0.18 7.65 -2.26
CA ASP A 30 0.92 7.27 -3.15
C ASP A 30 1.95 8.38 -3.23
N ARG A 31 1.53 9.61 -3.45
CA ARG A 31 2.42 10.76 -3.58
C ARG A 31 3.22 11.01 -2.30
N VAL A 32 2.58 10.96 -1.14
CA VAL A 32 3.24 11.17 0.14
C VAL A 32 4.26 10.08 0.41
N ALA A 33 3.90 8.82 0.18
CA ALA A 33 4.82 7.70 0.34
C ALA A 33 6.05 7.86 -0.56
N TRP A 34 5.83 8.24 -1.80
CA TRP A 34 6.92 8.51 -2.75
C TRP A 34 7.84 9.62 -2.25
N GLN A 35 7.27 10.72 -1.75
CA GLN A 35 8.06 11.85 -1.28
C GLN A 35 8.91 11.50 -0.05
N LEU A 36 8.40 10.66 0.85
CA LEU A 36 9.11 10.28 2.06
C LEU A 36 10.33 9.42 1.78
N LEU A 37 10.26 8.56 0.76
CA LEU A 37 11.31 7.60 0.46
C LEU A 37 12.42 8.22 -0.39
N ARG A 38 13.68 7.83 -0.08
CA ARG A 38 14.80 8.10 -0.96
C ARG A 38 14.69 7.25 -2.23
N SER A 39 15.44 7.60 -3.27
CA SER A 39 15.61 6.72 -4.43
C SER A 39 16.19 5.40 -3.97
N GLY A 40 15.63 4.31 -4.43
CA GLY A 40 15.99 2.96 -3.99
C GLY A 40 15.28 2.54 -2.70
N GLY A 41 14.52 3.42 -2.07
CA GLY A 41 13.73 3.11 -0.90
C GLY A 41 12.54 2.21 -1.23
N MET A 42 11.93 1.62 -0.21
CA MET A 42 10.90 0.61 -0.42
C MET A 42 9.70 0.80 0.49
N LEU A 43 8.52 0.68 -0.10
CA LEU A 43 7.25 0.59 0.61
C LEU A 43 6.93 -0.90 0.80
N LEU A 44 6.91 -1.34 2.05
CA LEU A 44 6.62 -2.72 2.43
C LEU A 44 5.19 -2.75 2.97
N GLY A 45 4.26 -3.27 2.19
CA GLY A 45 2.85 -3.20 2.53
C GLY A 45 2.18 -4.54 2.70
N LEU A 46 1.34 -4.63 3.73
CA LEU A 46 0.37 -5.70 3.90
C LEU A 46 -1.00 -5.06 3.68
N PHE A 47 -1.57 -5.29 2.50
CA PHE A 47 -2.80 -4.64 2.07
C PHE A 47 -4.02 -5.54 2.30
N PHE A 48 -5.08 -4.94 2.83
CA PHE A 48 -6.28 -5.60 3.32
C PHE A 48 -7.43 -4.58 3.33
N PRO A 49 -8.72 -4.98 3.21
CA PRO A 49 -9.21 -6.30 2.83
C PRO A 49 -9.36 -6.44 1.31
N LEU A 50 -8.98 -7.61 0.78
CA LEU A 50 -9.04 -7.86 -0.67
C LEU A 50 -10.43 -8.25 -1.17
N ASP A 51 -11.28 -8.72 -0.28
CA ASP A 51 -12.58 -9.32 -0.61
C ASP A 51 -13.77 -8.44 -0.29
N LYS A 52 -13.53 -7.17 0.10
CA LYS A 52 -14.61 -6.25 0.46
C LYS A 52 -14.92 -5.30 -0.69
N PRO A 53 -16.15 -5.31 -1.23
CA PRO A 53 -16.54 -4.34 -2.27
C PRO A 53 -16.48 -2.91 -1.76
N LEU A 54 -16.05 -1.97 -2.62
CA LEU A 54 -16.01 -0.56 -2.26
C LEU A 54 -17.40 -0.01 -1.91
N ALA A 55 -18.45 -0.58 -2.51
CA ALA A 55 -19.81 -0.15 -2.26
C ALA A 55 -20.24 -0.35 -0.80
N GLU A 56 -19.58 -1.26 -0.07
CA GLU A 56 -19.87 -1.46 1.35
C GLU A 56 -19.32 -0.35 2.23
N GLY A 57 -18.55 0.57 1.66
CA GLY A 57 -17.97 1.69 2.38
C GLY A 57 -16.78 1.31 3.25
N GLY A 58 -16.41 2.19 4.14
CA GLY A 58 -15.28 2.01 5.04
C GLY A 58 -15.28 3.04 6.16
N PRO A 59 -14.21 3.12 6.96
CA PRO A 59 -13.11 2.16 7.02
C PRO A 59 -13.49 0.80 7.64
N PRO A 60 -12.83 -0.30 7.26
CA PRO A 60 -11.80 -0.38 6.24
C PRO A 60 -12.38 -0.39 4.81
N TRP A 61 -11.71 0.32 3.91
CA TRP A 61 -12.08 0.34 2.49
C TRP A 61 -11.43 -0.83 1.77
N GLY A 62 -12.20 -1.58 0.99
CA GLY A 62 -11.68 -2.70 0.21
C GLY A 62 -10.75 -2.25 -0.90
N VAL A 63 -9.83 -3.14 -1.30
CA VAL A 63 -8.93 -2.93 -2.42
C VAL A 63 -8.61 -4.27 -3.07
N THR A 64 -8.51 -4.30 -4.39
CA THR A 64 -8.09 -5.52 -5.10
C THR A 64 -6.60 -5.43 -5.41
N ILE A 65 -5.98 -6.60 -5.65
CA ILE A 65 -4.58 -6.67 -6.09
C ILE A 65 -4.42 -5.88 -7.39
N SER A 66 -5.39 -6.01 -8.31
CA SER A 66 -5.38 -5.26 -9.57
C SER A 66 -5.36 -3.74 -9.34
N GLU A 67 -6.18 -3.25 -8.41
CA GLU A 67 -6.21 -1.82 -8.07
C GLU A 67 -4.88 -1.34 -7.48
N LEU A 68 -4.23 -2.15 -6.66
CA LEU A 68 -2.91 -1.83 -6.12
C LEU A 68 -1.86 -1.74 -7.23
N HIS A 69 -1.89 -2.68 -8.18
CA HIS A 69 -1.00 -2.63 -9.34
C HIS A 69 -1.26 -1.39 -10.19
N GLN A 70 -2.51 -1.03 -10.42
CA GLN A 70 -2.85 0.17 -11.18
C GLN A 70 -2.37 1.44 -10.49
N LEU A 71 -2.46 1.49 -9.17
CA LEU A 71 -2.05 2.67 -8.41
C LEU A 71 -0.54 2.84 -8.40
N PHE A 72 0.21 1.78 -8.07
CA PHE A 72 1.64 1.89 -7.83
C PHE A 72 2.52 1.64 -9.05
N SER A 73 2.07 0.83 -10.02
CA SER A 73 2.92 0.46 -11.17
C SER A 73 3.27 1.62 -12.10
N LEU A 74 2.59 2.77 -11.97
CA LEU A 74 2.91 3.95 -12.79
C LEU A 74 4.33 4.47 -12.52
N HIS A 75 4.79 4.38 -11.27
CA HIS A 75 6.09 4.94 -10.87
C HIS A 75 6.95 4.00 -10.06
N TRP A 76 6.34 3.05 -9.34
CA TRP A 76 7.04 2.11 -8.47
C TRP A 76 7.35 0.82 -9.20
N HIS A 77 8.39 0.11 -8.74
CA HIS A 77 8.71 -1.22 -9.22
C HIS A 77 8.32 -2.27 -8.18
N LEU A 78 7.52 -3.24 -8.58
CA LEU A 78 7.10 -4.32 -7.69
C LEU A 78 8.22 -5.35 -7.58
N ASP A 79 8.84 -5.45 -6.40
CA ASP A 79 9.93 -6.39 -6.15
C ASP A 79 9.42 -7.72 -5.62
N ARG A 80 8.31 -7.71 -4.89
CA ARG A 80 7.78 -8.93 -4.28
C ARG A 80 6.28 -8.80 -4.05
N GLU A 81 5.56 -9.91 -4.27
CA GLU A 81 4.14 -10.01 -4.00
C GLU A 81 3.84 -11.43 -3.57
N GLU A 82 3.20 -11.59 -2.42
CA GLU A 82 2.83 -12.93 -1.95
C GLU A 82 1.62 -12.86 -1.02
N THR A 83 0.89 -13.98 -0.94
CA THR A 83 -0.21 -14.14 0.01
C THR A 83 0.38 -14.71 1.30
N PRO A 84 0.25 -14.01 2.45
CA PRO A 84 0.76 -14.53 3.71
C PRO A 84 0.06 -15.83 4.11
N VAL A 85 0.83 -16.81 4.56
CA VAL A 85 0.28 -18.10 5.03
C VAL A 85 0.07 -18.11 6.53
N ASP A 86 0.73 -17.19 7.25
CA ASP A 86 0.69 -17.11 8.71
C ASP A 86 -0.26 -16.03 9.22
N SER A 87 -1.16 -15.54 8.37
CA SER A 87 -2.16 -14.56 8.76
C SER A 87 -3.12 -15.14 9.80
N ILE A 88 -3.59 -14.28 10.71
CA ILE A 88 -4.65 -14.65 11.63
C ILE A 88 -5.92 -15.02 10.83
N ASP A 89 -6.72 -15.94 11.36
CA ASP A 89 -7.87 -16.49 10.64
C ASP A 89 -8.80 -15.47 9.98
N PRO A 90 -9.21 -14.36 10.66
CA PRO A 90 -10.09 -13.38 10.02
C PRO A 90 -9.49 -12.70 8.78
N ARG A 91 -8.16 -12.74 8.60
CA ARG A 91 -7.47 -12.09 7.47
C ARG A 91 -6.90 -13.05 6.46
N ARG A 92 -6.90 -14.36 6.76
CA ARG A 92 -6.29 -15.35 5.88
C ARG A 92 -6.97 -15.33 4.52
N GLY A 93 -6.16 -15.19 3.47
CA GLY A 93 -6.66 -15.09 2.09
C GLY A 93 -7.28 -13.74 1.74
N ARG A 94 -7.31 -12.79 2.69
CA ARG A 94 -7.90 -11.46 2.49
C ARG A 94 -6.86 -10.35 2.41
N GLU A 95 -5.59 -10.69 2.49
CA GLU A 95 -4.50 -9.72 2.45
C GLU A 95 -3.38 -10.17 1.52
N VAL A 96 -2.63 -9.20 1.02
CA VAL A 96 -1.48 -9.43 0.15
C VAL A 96 -0.29 -8.63 0.65
N LEU A 97 0.89 -9.28 0.63
CA LEU A 97 2.15 -8.63 0.93
C LEU A 97 2.77 -8.13 -0.37
N GLN A 98 3.13 -6.86 -0.44
CA GLN A 98 3.76 -6.27 -1.62
C GLN A 98 4.93 -5.38 -1.21
N TYR A 99 6.05 -5.51 -1.94
CA TYR A 99 7.22 -4.67 -1.79
C TYR A 99 7.35 -3.80 -3.04
N TRP A 100 7.09 -2.50 -2.88
CA TRP A 100 7.16 -1.53 -3.97
C TRP A 100 8.40 -0.66 -3.80
N ARG A 101 9.30 -0.70 -4.78
CA ARG A 101 10.56 0.04 -4.74
C ARG A 101 10.46 1.34 -5.53
N LYS A 102 10.95 2.42 -4.94
CA LYS A 102 11.13 3.71 -5.62
C LYS A 102 12.45 3.65 -6.38
N PRO A 103 12.41 3.68 -7.73
CA PRO A 103 13.64 3.64 -8.53
C PRO A 103 14.58 4.79 -8.26
#